data_045ba4964898cb309cd905ec553d514a
#
_entry.id   045ba4964898cb309cd905ec553d514a
#
_cell.length_a   1.000
_cell.length_b   1.000
_cell.length_c   1.000
_cell.angle_alpha   90.00
_cell.angle_beta   90.00
_cell.angle_gamma   90.00
#
_symmetry.space_group_name_H-M   'P 1'
#
loop_
_entity.id
_entity.type
_entity.pdbx_description
1 polymer ?
#
loop_
_entity_poly.entity_id
_entity_poly.type
_entity_poly.pdbx_seq_one_letter_code
_entity_poly.pdbx_strand_id
1 'polypeptide(L)'
;DKISEPTTEVQAKGTTVHQALEDLFDLPQPERTTEKLHNLFRDAWTKVRSNDEHHNLFESVEEERDWGVDGLKLLNNYMQIEDPTSFEPLERERWVRGSIEDLNLRGILDRMDRNNKGELVIVDYKSGKAPMAKYKEPRFFALKLYALLIKEELNEMPAELKLIYLKNSTIHTLKINEEDLVKAKAEIIEIWESIKKAFKEDNFPATKNNLCDWCYYKPICPVFNKEAPNTDELKKFNEEINELNESLDALNMFNNPNDLPKDSPLSNLDEEGIQEKLNILKNKRDHIQEELQELLRK
;
A
#
# COMPACT_ATOMS: atom_id res chain seq x y z
N ASP A 1 1.24 -19.72 -0.60
CA ASP A 1 2.40 -19.46 -1.47
C ASP A 1 2.61 -17.96 -1.57
N LYS A 2 3.80 -17.49 -1.18
CA LYS A 2 4.09 -16.04 -1.18
C LYS A 2 4.80 -15.63 -2.47
N ILE A 3 4.10 -15.72 -3.60
CA ILE A 3 4.60 -15.15 -4.85
C ILE A 3 4.40 -13.65 -4.74
N SER A 4 5.49 -12.88 -4.64
CA SER A 4 5.42 -11.42 -4.57
C SER A 4 5.08 -10.85 -5.93
N GLU A 5 4.09 -9.97 -5.97
CA GLU A 5 3.79 -9.16 -7.13
C GLU A 5 4.79 -7.98 -7.18
N PRO A 6 5.45 -7.74 -8.33
CA PRO A 6 6.32 -6.58 -8.45
C PRO A 6 5.52 -5.29 -8.32
N THR A 7 6.13 -4.27 -7.73
CA THR A 7 5.50 -2.96 -7.61
C THR A 7 5.20 -2.38 -9.01
N THR A 8 4.00 -1.86 -9.18
CA THR A 8 3.57 -1.24 -10.42
C THR A 8 3.75 0.28 -10.36
N GLU A 9 3.85 0.93 -11.54
CA GLU A 9 3.86 2.40 -11.65
C GLU A 9 2.65 3.06 -10.97
N VAL A 10 1.50 2.40 -11.00
CA VAL A 10 0.27 2.90 -10.37
C VAL A 10 0.39 2.89 -8.85
N GLN A 11 0.94 1.82 -8.27
CA GLN A 11 1.19 1.70 -6.84
C GLN A 11 2.24 2.72 -6.38
N ALA A 12 3.38 2.82 -7.09
CA ALA A 12 4.43 3.80 -6.80
C ALA A 12 3.88 5.24 -6.86
N LYS A 13 3.01 5.55 -7.85
CA LYS A 13 2.35 6.87 -7.95
C LYS A 13 1.45 7.14 -6.75
N GLY A 14 0.65 6.15 -6.33
CA GLY A 14 -0.19 6.25 -5.16
C GLY A 14 0.63 6.57 -3.91
N THR A 15 1.66 5.77 -3.62
CA THR A 15 2.55 5.97 -2.47
C THR A 15 3.21 7.36 -2.49
N THR A 16 3.75 7.79 -3.64
CA THR A 16 4.41 9.10 -3.76
C THR A 16 3.45 10.26 -3.56
N VAL A 17 2.22 10.15 -4.09
CA VAL A 17 1.18 11.18 -3.93
C VAL A 17 0.72 11.28 -2.48
N HIS A 18 0.47 10.13 -1.79
CA HIS A 18 0.07 10.12 -0.39
C HIS A 18 1.16 10.73 0.50
N GLN A 19 2.43 10.36 0.29
CA GLN A 19 3.55 10.94 1.03
C GLN A 19 3.65 12.46 0.84
N ALA A 20 3.49 12.95 -0.38
CA ALA A 20 3.52 14.39 -0.63
C ALA A 20 2.36 15.14 0.04
N LEU A 21 1.18 14.52 0.11
CA LEU A 21 0.02 15.10 0.81
C LEU A 21 0.19 15.05 2.33
N GLU A 22 0.80 14.00 2.87
CA GLU A 22 1.18 13.92 4.28
C GLU A 22 2.17 15.04 4.65
N ASP A 23 3.29 15.11 3.91
CA ASP A 23 4.38 16.08 4.16
C ASP A 23 3.90 17.54 3.99
N LEU A 24 2.87 17.80 3.17
CA LEU A 24 2.31 19.14 2.98
C LEU A 24 1.84 19.75 4.31
N PHE A 25 1.25 18.95 5.17
CA PHE A 25 0.72 19.42 6.44
C PHE A 25 1.78 19.56 7.54
N ASP A 26 3.05 19.18 7.28
CA ASP A 26 4.19 19.54 8.12
C ASP A 26 4.60 20.99 7.93
N LEU A 27 4.20 21.60 6.80
CA LEU A 27 4.46 23.00 6.54
C LEU A 27 3.49 23.90 7.31
N PRO A 28 3.92 25.09 7.73
CA PRO A 28 3.01 26.13 8.22
C PRO A 28 1.91 26.41 7.18
N GLN A 29 0.67 26.63 7.64
CA GLN A 29 -0.49 26.86 6.76
C GLN A 29 -0.23 27.80 5.58
N PRO A 30 0.40 29.01 5.76
CA PRO A 30 0.65 29.92 4.65
C PRO A 30 1.62 29.39 3.58
N GLU A 31 2.41 28.38 3.92
CA GLU A 31 3.41 27.79 3.03
C GLU A 31 2.89 26.58 2.24
N ARG A 32 1.67 26.12 2.50
CA ARG A 32 1.04 24.98 1.81
C ARG A 32 0.57 25.36 0.41
N THR A 33 1.53 25.70 -0.44
CA THR A 33 1.30 26.14 -1.82
C THR A 33 1.45 24.98 -2.81
N THR A 34 0.88 25.15 -4.01
CA THR A 34 1.05 24.18 -5.11
C THR A 34 2.52 23.95 -5.43
N GLU A 35 3.35 24.98 -5.41
CA GLU A 35 4.78 24.85 -5.68
C GLU A 35 5.48 23.97 -4.63
N LYS A 36 5.19 24.20 -3.34
CA LYS A 36 5.72 23.39 -2.25
C LYS A 36 5.26 21.94 -2.38
N LEU A 37 3.99 21.71 -2.64
CA LEU A 37 3.44 20.38 -2.84
C LEU A 37 4.10 19.63 -4.00
N HIS A 38 4.41 20.32 -5.10
CA HIS A 38 5.16 19.74 -6.22
C HIS A 38 6.60 19.37 -5.83
N ASN A 39 7.25 20.15 -4.98
CA ASN A 39 8.59 19.83 -4.49
C ASN A 39 8.56 18.62 -3.56
N LEU A 40 7.60 18.57 -2.63
CA LEU A 40 7.38 17.39 -1.76
C LEU A 40 7.15 16.11 -2.56
N PHE A 41 6.40 16.18 -3.67
CA PHE A 41 6.23 15.02 -4.56
C PHE A 41 7.56 14.56 -5.17
N ARG A 42 8.42 15.48 -5.63
CA ARG A 42 9.72 15.13 -6.18
C ARG A 42 10.64 14.52 -5.12
N ASP A 43 10.61 15.08 -3.91
CA ASP A 43 11.38 14.58 -2.77
C ASP A 43 10.89 13.20 -2.35
N ALA A 44 9.58 12.99 -2.28
CA ALA A 44 8.97 11.68 -2.00
C ALA A 44 9.35 10.66 -3.08
N TRP A 45 9.29 11.03 -4.37
CA TRP A 45 9.70 10.14 -5.45
C TRP A 45 11.19 9.77 -5.37
N THR A 46 12.04 10.73 -5.06
CA THR A 46 13.48 10.47 -4.90
C THR A 46 13.74 9.42 -3.82
N LYS A 47 13.01 9.47 -2.70
CA LYS A 47 13.08 8.46 -1.63
C LYS A 47 12.53 7.10 -2.08
N VAL A 48 11.34 7.08 -2.70
CA VAL A 48 10.71 5.84 -3.19
C VAL A 48 11.57 5.17 -4.26
N ARG A 49 12.10 5.94 -5.22
CA ARG A 49 12.95 5.44 -6.31
C ARG A 49 14.26 4.83 -5.82
N SER A 50 14.76 5.23 -4.66
CA SER A 50 16.00 4.67 -4.09
C SER A 50 15.84 3.22 -3.61
N ASN A 51 14.61 2.72 -3.54
CA ASN A 51 14.32 1.35 -3.18
C ASN A 51 14.58 0.41 -4.37
N ASP A 52 15.28 -0.69 -4.14
CA ASP A 52 15.67 -1.65 -5.20
C ASP A 52 14.46 -2.16 -6.02
N GLU A 53 13.29 -2.28 -5.39
CA GLU A 53 12.04 -2.70 -6.04
C GLU A 53 11.54 -1.73 -7.14
N HIS A 54 12.07 -0.50 -7.18
CA HIS A 54 11.63 0.55 -8.09
C HIS A 54 12.65 0.88 -9.18
N HIS A 55 13.86 0.26 -9.16
CA HIS A 55 14.93 0.57 -10.10
C HIS A 55 14.55 0.31 -11.56
N ASN A 56 13.73 -0.71 -11.82
CA ASN A 56 13.32 -1.12 -13.16
C ASN A 56 11.84 -0.83 -13.43
N LEU A 57 11.27 0.17 -12.75
CA LEU A 57 9.85 0.49 -12.86
C LEU A 57 9.50 1.12 -14.20
N PHE A 58 10.46 1.79 -14.87
CA PHE A 58 10.28 2.48 -16.14
C PHE A 58 11.30 1.98 -17.16
N GLU A 59 10.85 1.83 -18.42
CA GLU A 59 11.70 1.44 -19.53
C GLU A 59 12.56 2.62 -20.05
N SER A 60 12.13 3.87 -19.80
CA SER A 60 12.80 5.08 -20.25
C SER A 60 12.63 6.27 -19.32
N VAL A 61 13.54 7.24 -19.43
CA VAL A 61 13.45 8.52 -18.71
C VAL A 61 12.22 9.32 -19.13
N GLU A 62 11.79 9.21 -20.38
CA GLU A 62 10.59 9.85 -20.91
C GLU A 62 9.33 9.30 -20.23
N GLU A 63 9.25 8.01 -20.06
CA GLU A 63 8.14 7.34 -19.36
C GLU A 63 8.06 7.75 -17.89
N GLU A 64 9.18 7.74 -17.18
CA GLU A 64 9.27 8.23 -15.79
C GLU A 64 8.84 9.71 -15.69
N ARG A 65 9.24 10.53 -16.67
CA ARG A 65 8.86 11.94 -16.73
C ARG A 65 7.35 12.12 -16.91
N ASP A 66 6.75 11.38 -17.84
CA ASP A 66 5.30 11.45 -18.10
C ASP A 66 4.50 10.97 -16.90
N TRP A 67 4.97 9.90 -16.24
CA TRP A 67 4.44 9.41 -14.97
C TRP A 67 4.50 10.49 -13.88
N GLY A 68 5.62 11.20 -13.76
CA GLY A 68 5.79 12.29 -12.81
C GLY A 68 4.85 13.46 -13.10
N VAL A 69 4.70 13.85 -14.37
CA VAL A 69 3.76 14.89 -14.80
C VAL A 69 2.32 14.51 -14.43
N ASP A 70 1.94 13.25 -14.60
CA ASP A 70 0.61 12.78 -14.19
C ASP A 70 0.42 12.79 -12.66
N GLY A 71 1.46 12.48 -11.88
CA GLY A 71 1.44 12.64 -10.44
C GLY A 71 1.21 14.09 -10.01
N LEU A 72 1.93 15.05 -10.61
CA LEU A 72 1.74 16.49 -10.36
C LEU A 72 0.32 16.98 -10.74
N LYS A 73 -0.30 16.40 -11.78
CA LYS A 73 -1.71 16.71 -12.12
C LYS A 73 -2.67 16.29 -11.00
N LEU A 74 -2.44 15.13 -10.36
CA LEU A 74 -3.27 14.69 -9.23
C LEU A 74 -3.18 15.69 -8.07
N LEU A 75 -1.99 16.19 -7.77
CA LEU A 75 -1.78 17.18 -6.71
C LEU A 75 -2.37 18.55 -7.06
N ASN A 76 -2.31 18.97 -8.32
CA ASN A 76 -3.01 20.16 -8.77
C ASN A 76 -4.54 20.03 -8.59
N ASN A 77 -5.08 18.86 -8.88
CA ASN A 77 -6.49 18.57 -8.67
C ASN A 77 -6.85 18.60 -7.18
N TYR A 78 -5.98 18.12 -6.28
CA TYR A 78 -6.16 18.26 -4.84
C TYR A 78 -6.30 19.72 -4.41
N MET A 79 -5.40 20.60 -4.85
CA MET A 79 -5.43 22.04 -4.54
C MET A 79 -6.67 22.77 -5.08
N GLN A 80 -7.42 22.16 -6.01
CA GLN A 80 -8.72 22.66 -6.48
C GLN A 80 -9.89 22.17 -5.63
N ILE A 81 -9.72 21.05 -4.92
CA ILE A 81 -10.76 20.42 -4.11
C ILE A 81 -10.77 20.99 -2.69
N GLU A 82 -9.60 21.16 -2.10
CA GLU A 82 -9.42 21.64 -0.73
C GLU A 82 -8.38 22.77 -0.70
N ASP A 83 -8.57 23.71 0.22
CA ASP A 83 -7.57 24.73 0.55
C ASP A 83 -6.83 24.30 1.82
N PRO A 84 -5.63 23.69 1.71
CA PRO A 84 -4.89 23.20 2.86
C PRO A 84 -4.38 24.31 3.78
N THR A 85 -4.44 25.59 3.34
CA THR A 85 -4.08 26.72 4.19
C THR A 85 -5.18 27.11 5.17
N SER A 86 -6.40 26.59 4.98
CA SER A 86 -7.58 26.97 5.74
C SER A 86 -7.92 26.04 6.91
N PHE A 87 -7.24 24.92 7.05
CA PHE A 87 -7.51 23.94 8.13
C PHE A 87 -6.24 23.22 8.58
N GLU A 88 -6.34 22.52 9.72
CA GLU A 88 -5.31 21.66 10.25
C GLU A 88 -5.91 20.26 10.47
N PRO A 89 -5.32 19.19 9.90
CA PRO A 89 -5.70 17.83 10.23
C PRO A 89 -5.53 17.53 11.71
N LEU A 90 -6.42 16.73 12.27
CA LEU A 90 -6.25 16.22 13.63
C LEU A 90 -5.10 15.23 13.68
N GLU A 91 -5.06 14.29 12.74
CA GLU A 91 -4.00 13.31 12.58
C GLU A 91 -3.82 12.92 11.11
N ARG A 92 -2.63 12.40 10.78
CA ARG A 92 -2.24 11.92 9.43
C ARG A 92 -1.48 10.60 9.57
N GLU A 93 -1.58 9.73 8.55
CA GLU A 93 -0.91 8.42 8.49
C GLU A 93 -0.99 7.67 9.83
N ARG A 94 -2.17 7.78 10.47
CA ARG A 94 -2.40 7.20 11.79
C ARG A 94 -2.57 5.70 11.70
N TRP A 95 -1.74 4.96 12.43
CA TRP A 95 -1.98 3.55 12.68
C TRP A 95 -3.21 3.35 13.56
N VAL A 96 -4.17 2.58 13.03
CA VAL A 96 -5.34 2.09 13.77
C VAL A 96 -5.23 0.60 13.96
N ARG A 97 -5.53 0.13 15.16
CA ARG A 97 -5.45 -1.28 15.54
C ARG A 97 -6.60 -1.62 16.46
N GLY A 98 -7.10 -2.84 16.34
CA GLY A 98 -8.13 -3.35 17.27
C GLY A 98 -8.49 -4.77 16.93
N SER A 99 -9.38 -5.35 17.73
CA SER A 99 -9.82 -6.73 17.57
C SER A 99 -11.34 -6.78 17.51
N ILE A 100 -11.87 -7.53 16.57
CA ILE A 100 -13.29 -7.88 16.48
C ILE A 100 -13.38 -9.38 16.71
N GLU A 101 -13.88 -9.79 17.88
CA GLU A 101 -13.82 -11.18 18.34
C GLU A 101 -12.36 -11.71 18.32
N ASP A 102 -12.08 -12.75 17.53
CA ASP A 102 -10.74 -13.33 17.35
C ASP A 102 -9.98 -12.74 16.13
N LEU A 103 -10.58 -11.80 15.39
CA LEU A 103 -9.96 -11.13 14.27
C LEU A 103 -9.20 -9.89 14.72
N ASN A 104 -7.89 -9.89 14.54
CA ASN A 104 -7.06 -8.70 14.73
C ASN A 104 -7.00 -7.87 13.44
N LEU A 105 -7.40 -6.61 13.53
CA LEU A 105 -7.37 -5.65 12.44
C LEU A 105 -6.30 -4.59 12.67
N ARG A 106 -5.65 -4.19 11.60
CA ARG A 106 -4.73 -3.05 11.55
C ARG A 106 -4.85 -2.33 10.22
N GLY A 107 -4.61 -1.04 10.23
CA GLY A 107 -4.55 -0.24 9.00
C GLY A 107 -3.88 1.09 9.26
N ILE A 108 -3.68 1.84 8.20
CA ILE A 108 -3.19 3.21 8.24
C ILE A 108 -4.31 4.09 7.69
N LEU A 109 -4.61 5.15 8.40
CA LEU A 109 -5.64 6.12 8.08
C LEU A 109 -4.94 7.36 7.52
N ASP A 110 -5.23 7.71 6.27
CA ASP A 110 -4.51 8.79 5.57
C ASP A 110 -4.64 10.12 6.34
N ARG A 111 -5.88 10.49 6.72
CA ARG A 111 -6.14 11.74 7.45
C ARG A 111 -7.39 11.65 8.30
N MET A 112 -7.34 12.28 9.47
CA MET A 112 -8.49 12.49 10.34
C MET A 112 -8.64 13.99 10.62
N ASP A 113 -9.85 14.51 10.46
CA ASP A 113 -10.19 15.91 10.64
C ASP A 113 -11.26 16.10 11.71
N ARG A 114 -11.47 17.36 12.11
CA ARG A 114 -12.71 17.81 12.75
C ARG A 114 -13.46 18.75 11.82
N ASN A 115 -14.75 18.49 11.66
CA ASN A 115 -15.62 19.41 10.92
C ASN A 115 -15.96 20.67 11.75
N ASN A 116 -16.70 21.60 11.16
CA ASN A 116 -17.09 22.86 11.82
C ASN A 116 -17.94 22.67 13.11
N LYS A 117 -18.44 21.47 13.35
CA LYS A 117 -19.17 21.11 14.58
C LYS A 117 -18.28 20.42 15.62
N GLY A 118 -17.00 20.24 15.30
CA GLY A 118 -16.05 19.50 16.11
C GLY A 118 -16.16 17.95 15.99
N GLU A 119 -17.00 17.44 15.09
CA GLU A 119 -17.21 16.01 14.88
C GLU A 119 -16.06 15.41 14.05
N LEU A 120 -15.68 14.16 14.34
CA LEU A 120 -14.60 13.45 13.62
C LEU A 120 -15.02 13.13 12.17
N VAL A 121 -14.08 13.33 11.26
CA VAL A 121 -14.18 12.98 9.84
C VAL A 121 -12.96 12.14 9.47
N ILE A 122 -13.19 10.97 8.88
CA ILE A 122 -12.14 10.12 8.34
C ILE A 122 -12.02 10.39 6.84
N VAL A 123 -10.81 10.66 6.38
CA VAL A 123 -10.51 11.02 5.00
C VAL A 123 -9.49 10.05 4.43
N ASP A 124 -9.73 9.62 3.19
CA ASP A 124 -8.82 8.74 2.46
C ASP A 124 -8.67 9.27 1.02
N TYR A 125 -7.44 9.34 0.56
CA TYR A 125 -7.08 9.81 -0.77
C TYR A 125 -7.07 8.65 -1.77
N LYS A 126 -7.57 8.90 -2.96
CA LYS A 126 -7.55 7.93 -4.06
C LYS A 126 -6.94 8.56 -5.30
N SER A 127 -5.79 8.03 -5.74
CA SER A 127 -5.13 8.47 -6.98
C SER A 127 -5.92 8.14 -8.25
N GLY A 128 -6.86 7.19 -8.15
CA GLY A 128 -7.73 6.76 -9.24
C GLY A 128 -8.91 7.70 -9.51
N LYS A 129 -9.75 7.29 -10.49
CA LYS A 129 -10.99 7.99 -10.85
C LYS A 129 -12.13 7.54 -9.94
N ALA A 130 -12.97 8.50 -9.52
CA ALA A 130 -14.19 8.20 -8.76
C ALA A 130 -15.11 7.27 -9.55
N PRO A 131 -15.67 6.23 -8.93
CA PRO A 131 -16.74 5.44 -9.54
C PRO A 131 -18.01 6.27 -9.70
N MET A 132 -18.93 5.81 -10.56
CA MET A 132 -20.26 6.43 -10.62
C MET A 132 -20.94 6.36 -9.25
N ALA A 133 -21.74 7.36 -8.93
CA ALA A 133 -22.39 7.53 -7.62
C ALA A 133 -23.15 6.27 -7.11
N LYS A 134 -23.74 5.49 -8.01
CA LYS A 134 -24.44 4.25 -7.66
C LYS A 134 -23.55 3.11 -7.16
N TYR A 135 -22.23 3.21 -7.39
CA TYR A 135 -21.23 2.22 -6.97
C TYR A 135 -20.30 2.73 -5.85
N LYS A 136 -20.65 3.87 -5.23
CA LYS A 136 -19.80 4.48 -4.20
C LYS A 136 -19.80 3.72 -2.87
N GLU A 137 -20.96 3.15 -2.48
CA GLU A 137 -21.16 2.56 -1.15
C GLU A 137 -20.14 1.46 -0.78
N PRO A 138 -19.88 0.47 -1.63
CA PRO A 138 -18.90 -0.57 -1.31
C PRO A 138 -17.47 -0.04 -1.12
N ARG A 139 -17.16 1.15 -1.63
CA ARG A 139 -15.83 1.77 -1.49
C ARG A 139 -15.56 2.30 -0.09
N PHE A 140 -16.60 2.49 0.71
CA PHE A 140 -16.47 2.96 2.08
C PHE A 140 -16.24 1.84 3.10
N PHE A 141 -16.23 0.57 2.69
CA PHE A 141 -16.12 -0.55 3.63
C PHE A 141 -14.89 -0.44 4.54
N ALA A 142 -13.70 -0.21 3.97
CA ALA A 142 -12.47 -0.05 4.76
C ALA A 142 -12.57 1.14 5.74
N LEU A 143 -13.13 2.28 5.29
CA LEU A 143 -13.30 3.45 6.17
C LEU A 143 -14.31 3.20 7.29
N LYS A 144 -15.34 2.39 7.06
CA LYS A 144 -16.29 1.97 8.10
C LYS A 144 -15.58 1.11 9.17
N LEU A 145 -14.64 0.24 8.77
CA LEU A 145 -13.83 -0.53 9.70
C LEU A 145 -12.88 0.39 10.49
N TYR A 146 -12.26 1.38 9.83
CA TYR A 146 -11.47 2.39 10.53
C TYR A 146 -12.33 3.19 11.52
N ALA A 147 -13.54 3.59 11.12
CA ALA A 147 -14.47 4.28 12.01
C ALA A 147 -14.85 3.45 13.24
N LEU A 148 -15.02 2.12 13.07
CA LEU A 148 -15.27 1.21 14.16
C LEU A 148 -14.09 1.18 15.14
N LEU A 149 -12.86 1.03 14.64
CA LEU A 149 -11.64 0.99 15.46
C LEU A 149 -11.40 2.34 16.17
N ILE A 150 -11.56 3.45 15.47
CA ILE A 150 -11.43 4.81 16.05
C ILE A 150 -12.49 5.04 17.13
N LYS A 151 -13.74 4.62 16.89
CA LYS A 151 -14.79 4.74 17.92
C LYS A 151 -14.44 3.96 19.19
N GLU A 152 -13.92 2.74 19.06
CA GLU A 152 -13.51 1.92 20.21
C GLU A 152 -12.32 2.55 20.93
N GLU A 153 -11.33 3.07 20.19
CA GLU A 153 -10.13 3.65 20.77
C GLU A 153 -10.36 5.01 21.44
N LEU A 154 -11.08 5.92 20.75
CA LEU A 154 -11.31 7.30 21.22
C LEU A 154 -12.61 7.45 22.02
N ASN A 155 -13.46 6.44 22.06
CA ASN A 155 -14.84 6.52 22.58
C ASN A 155 -15.64 7.67 21.95
N GLU A 156 -15.36 7.96 20.67
CA GLU A 156 -16.01 9.03 19.90
C GLU A 156 -16.40 8.50 18.51
N MET A 157 -17.68 8.70 18.15
CA MET A 157 -18.22 8.26 16.87
C MET A 157 -17.82 9.21 15.75
N PRO A 158 -17.08 8.74 14.69
CA PRO A 158 -16.91 9.55 13.50
C PRO A 158 -18.26 9.83 12.83
N ALA A 159 -18.48 11.08 12.43
CA ALA A 159 -19.75 11.52 11.83
C ALA A 159 -19.76 11.33 10.31
N GLU A 160 -18.58 11.36 9.68
CA GLU A 160 -18.46 11.40 8.23
C GLU A 160 -17.20 10.66 7.75
N LEU A 161 -17.35 9.97 6.62
CA LEU A 161 -16.26 9.36 5.86
C LEU A 161 -16.14 10.07 4.51
N LYS A 162 -14.92 10.39 4.09
CA LYS A 162 -14.62 11.03 2.81
C LYS A 162 -13.64 10.23 1.98
N LEU A 163 -13.96 10.03 0.72
CA LEU A 163 -13.05 9.53 -0.31
C LEU A 163 -12.77 10.67 -1.29
N ILE A 164 -11.52 11.11 -1.34
CA ILE A 164 -11.07 12.20 -2.21
C ILE A 164 -10.38 11.61 -3.43
N TYR A 165 -11.06 11.60 -4.57
CA TYR A 165 -10.56 11.09 -5.83
C TYR A 165 -9.82 12.17 -6.60
N LEU A 166 -8.50 12.08 -6.62
CA LEU A 166 -7.62 13.10 -7.17
C LEU A 166 -7.69 13.17 -8.70
N LYS A 167 -7.88 12.03 -9.39
CA LYS A 167 -7.84 11.99 -10.86
C LYS A 167 -8.92 12.81 -11.55
N ASN A 168 -10.06 12.98 -10.93
CA ASN A 168 -11.20 13.74 -11.49
C ASN A 168 -11.81 14.72 -10.49
N SER A 169 -11.03 15.15 -9.49
CA SER A 169 -11.40 16.19 -8.52
C SER A 169 -12.79 15.94 -7.88
N THR A 170 -13.05 14.72 -7.44
CA THR A 170 -14.37 14.32 -6.92
C THR A 170 -14.26 13.89 -5.47
N ILE A 171 -15.14 14.41 -4.61
CA ILE A 171 -15.29 13.94 -3.23
C ILE A 171 -16.56 13.09 -3.14
N HIS A 172 -16.42 11.87 -2.63
CA HIS A 172 -17.53 11.08 -2.16
C HIS A 172 -17.57 11.14 -0.64
N THR A 173 -18.73 11.49 -0.11
CA THR A 173 -18.97 11.58 1.32
C THR A 173 -20.06 10.60 1.74
N LEU A 174 -19.88 9.99 2.91
CA LEU A 174 -20.84 9.15 3.56
C LEU A 174 -20.98 9.58 5.04
N LYS A 175 -22.18 10.03 5.43
CA LYS A 175 -22.49 10.17 6.85
C LYS A 175 -22.79 8.79 7.41
N ILE A 176 -22.25 8.50 8.57
CA ILE A 176 -22.39 7.20 9.22
C ILE A 176 -23.06 7.32 10.58
N ASN A 177 -23.66 6.23 10.99
CA ASN A 177 -24.30 6.07 12.27
C ASN A 177 -23.97 4.70 12.88
N GLU A 178 -24.45 4.41 14.09
CA GLU A 178 -24.22 3.15 14.79
C GLU A 178 -24.63 1.92 13.98
N GLU A 179 -25.76 2.01 13.26
CA GLU A 179 -26.27 0.89 12.46
C GLU A 179 -25.31 0.54 11.31
N ASP A 180 -24.68 1.55 10.69
CA ASP A 180 -23.68 1.35 9.64
C ASP A 180 -22.46 0.61 10.16
N LEU A 181 -22.01 0.92 11.39
CA LEU A 181 -20.88 0.24 12.00
C LEU A 181 -21.23 -1.20 12.42
N VAL A 182 -22.43 -1.42 12.92
CA VAL A 182 -22.93 -2.77 13.25
C VAL A 182 -22.97 -3.65 11.99
N LYS A 183 -23.43 -3.11 10.86
CA LYS A 183 -23.44 -3.82 9.57
C LYS A 183 -22.03 -4.13 9.09
N ALA A 184 -21.12 -3.15 9.15
CA ALA A 184 -19.73 -3.35 8.74
C ALA A 184 -19.03 -4.41 9.64
N LYS A 185 -19.32 -4.40 10.95
CA LYS A 185 -18.82 -5.41 11.88
C LYS A 185 -19.32 -6.81 11.53
N ALA A 186 -20.61 -6.96 11.24
CA ALA A 186 -21.19 -8.23 10.85
C ALA A 186 -20.57 -8.75 9.53
N GLU A 187 -20.41 -7.88 8.53
CA GLU A 187 -19.82 -8.20 7.23
C GLU A 187 -18.38 -8.68 7.37
N ILE A 188 -17.54 -8.02 8.17
CA ILE A 188 -16.14 -8.44 8.35
C ILE A 188 -16.03 -9.76 9.12
N ILE A 189 -16.91 -10.02 10.08
CA ILE A 189 -16.98 -11.30 10.79
C ILE A 189 -17.34 -12.43 9.80
N GLU A 190 -18.34 -12.21 8.94
CA GLU A 190 -18.72 -13.21 7.93
C GLU A 190 -17.57 -13.51 6.95
N ILE A 191 -16.84 -12.48 6.52
CA ILE A 191 -15.63 -12.64 5.69
C ILE A 191 -14.59 -13.46 6.45
N TRP A 192 -14.35 -13.14 7.73
CA TRP A 192 -13.37 -13.83 8.55
C TRP A 192 -13.71 -15.32 8.76
N GLU A 193 -14.97 -15.62 9.05
CA GLU A 193 -15.44 -17.01 9.15
C GLU A 193 -15.23 -17.77 7.83
N SER A 194 -15.47 -17.13 6.70
CA SER A 194 -15.21 -17.71 5.37
C SER A 194 -13.73 -18.00 5.15
N ILE A 195 -12.85 -17.09 5.58
CA ILE A 195 -11.39 -17.26 5.53
C ILE A 195 -10.96 -18.43 6.44
N LYS A 196 -11.42 -18.49 7.70
CA LYS A 196 -11.11 -19.58 8.62
C LYS A 196 -11.55 -20.94 8.06
N LYS A 197 -12.72 -20.97 7.43
CA LYS A 197 -13.23 -22.18 6.78
C LYS A 197 -12.33 -22.62 5.62
N ALA A 198 -11.92 -21.68 4.76
CA ALA A 198 -11.03 -21.96 3.65
C ALA A 198 -9.68 -22.55 4.11
N PHE A 199 -9.11 -21.98 5.20
CA PHE A 199 -7.88 -22.52 5.81
C PHE A 199 -8.09 -23.92 6.41
N LYS A 200 -9.20 -24.16 7.09
CA LYS A 200 -9.51 -25.46 7.70
C LYS A 200 -9.70 -26.57 6.66
N GLU A 201 -10.30 -26.21 5.52
CA GLU A 201 -10.61 -27.15 4.42
C GLU A 201 -9.48 -27.23 3.38
N ASP A 202 -8.42 -26.43 3.53
CA ASP A 202 -7.34 -26.22 2.54
C ASP A 202 -7.91 -25.97 1.13
N ASN A 203 -8.97 -25.18 1.07
CA ASN A 203 -9.71 -24.91 -0.16
C ASN A 203 -9.86 -23.42 -0.42
N PHE A 204 -9.11 -22.90 -1.39
CA PHE A 204 -9.11 -21.50 -1.81
C PHE A 204 -9.56 -21.39 -3.28
N PRO A 205 -10.87 -21.49 -3.55
CA PRO A 205 -11.37 -21.51 -4.93
C PRO A 205 -11.12 -20.18 -5.63
N ALA A 206 -10.43 -20.23 -6.76
CA ALA A 206 -10.25 -19.07 -7.60
C ALA A 206 -11.56 -18.71 -8.32
N THR A 207 -11.97 -17.45 -8.23
CA THR A 207 -13.22 -16.96 -8.84
C THR A 207 -12.92 -15.91 -9.90
N LYS A 208 -13.40 -16.14 -11.13
CA LYS A 208 -13.25 -15.18 -12.23
C LYS A 208 -14.05 -13.91 -11.95
N ASN A 209 -13.37 -12.75 -12.11
CA ASN A 209 -13.99 -11.44 -11.99
C ASN A 209 -13.36 -10.43 -12.98
N ASN A 210 -13.83 -9.19 -12.97
CA ASN A 210 -13.38 -8.15 -13.91
C ASN A 210 -11.93 -7.68 -13.69
N LEU A 211 -11.27 -8.06 -12.58
CA LEU A 211 -9.88 -7.70 -12.31
C LEU A 211 -8.89 -8.74 -12.83
N CYS A 212 -9.37 -9.90 -13.30
CA CYS A 212 -8.51 -10.98 -13.79
C CYS A 212 -7.65 -10.59 -15.01
N ASP A 213 -8.08 -9.59 -15.80
CA ASP A 213 -7.29 -9.14 -16.96
C ASP A 213 -6.04 -8.34 -16.56
N TRP A 214 -6.00 -7.82 -15.35
CA TRP A 214 -4.86 -7.11 -14.76
C TRP A 214 -4.16 -7.92 -13.65
N CYS A 215 -4.57 -9.18 -13.45
CA CYS A 215 -4.02 -10.02 -12.38
C CYS A 215 -2.66 -10.57 -12.77
N TYR A 216 -1.64 -10.24 -11.99
CA TYR A 216 -0.28 -10.77 -12.14
C TYR A 216 -0.25 -12.30 -12.13
N TYR A 217 -1.08 -12.92 -11.30
CA TYR A 217 -1.15 -14.38 -11.15
C TYR A 217 -2.00 -15.08 -12.23
N LYS A 218 -2.52 -14.37 -13.23
CA LYS A 218 -3.36 -14.93 -14.28
C LYS A 218 -2.71 -16.12 -15.01
N PRO A 219 -1.39 -16.10 -15.33
CA PRO A 219 -0.73 -17.21 -16.00
C PRO A 219 -0.72 -18.53 -15.23
N ILE A 220 -0.68 -18.46 -13.90
CA ILE A 220 -0.66 -19.63 -13.01
C ILE A 220 -2.03 -19.93 -12.38
N CYS A 221 -3.03 -19.10 -12.66
CA CYS A 221 -4.35 -19.24 -12.06
C CYS A 221 -5.09 -20.46 -12.65
N PRO A 222 -5.60 -21.39 -11.83
CA PRO A 222 -6.28 -22.61 -12.31
C PRO A 222 -7.57 -22.32 -13.10
N VAL A 223 -8.11 -21.09 -13.00
CA VAL A 223 -9.27 -20.66 -13.82
C VAL A 223 -8.89 -20.43 -15.28
N PHE A 224 -7.66 -20.03 -15.55
CA PHE A 224 -7.19 -19.69 -16.89
C PHE A 224 -6.21 -20.72 -17.45
N ASN A 225 -5.40 -21.35 -16.60
CA ASN A 225 -4.42 -22.32 -16.97
C ASN A 225 -4.70 -23.65 -16.23
N LYS A 226 -5.23 -24.64 -16.94
CA LYS A 226 -5.51 -25.96 -16.38
C LYS A 226 -4.24 -26.80 -16.22
N GLU A 227 -3.19 -26.46 -16.93
CA GLU A 227 -1.84 -27.03 -16.84
C GLU A 227 -0.93 -26.07 -16.08
N ALA A 228 -1.38 -25.65 -14.87
CA ALA A 228 -0.57 -24.74 -14.05
C ALA A 228 0.87 -25.29 -13.93
N PRO A 229 1.89 -24.42 -14.02
CA PRO A 229 3.27 -24.82 -13.81
C PRO A 229 3.40 -25.59 -12.51
N ASN A 230 4.33 -26.55 -12.46
CA ASN A 230 4.56 -27.40 -11.30
C ASN A 230 4.64 -26.55 -10.03
N THR A 231 3.62 -26.65 -9.20
CA THR A 231 3.51 -25.86 -7.95
C THR A 231 4.71 -26.08 -7.03
N ASP A 232 5.40 -27.22 -7.13
CA ASP A 232 6.58 -27.52 -6.33
C ASP A 232 7.81 -26.73 -6.82
N GLU A 233 7.93 -26.48 -8.11
CA GLU A 233 8.98 -25.66 -8.70
C GLU A 233 8.78 -24.18 -8.31
N LEU A 234 7.56 -23.68 -8.42
CA LEU A 234 7.19 -22.33 -7.96
C LEU A 234 7.42 -22.15 -6.47
N LYS A 235 7.10 -23.15 -5.64
CA LYS A 235 7.37 -23.12 -4.19
C LYS A 235 8.86 -23.00 -3.92
N LYS A 236 9.68 -23.78 -4.62
CA LYS A 236 11.14 -23.74 -4.45
C LYS A 236 11.73 -22.37 -4.79
N PHE A 237 11.34 -21.76 -5.90
CA PHE A 237 11.78 -20.39 -6.25
C PHE A 237 11.37 -19.37 -5.18
N ASN A 238 10.14 -19.46 -4.69
CA ASN A 238 9.67 -18.55 -3.65
C ASN A 238 10.37 -18.74 -2.30
N GLU A 239 10.63 -19.97 -1.91
CA GLU A 239 11.40 -20.27 -0.69
C GLU A 239 12.81 -19.68 -0.81
N GLU A 240 13.47 -19.86 -1.96
CA GLU A 240 14.81 -19.31 -2.20
C GLU A 240 14.83 -17.78 -2.23
N ILE A 241 13.83 -17.12 -2.86
CA ILE A 241 13.68 -15.66 -2.85
C ILE A 241 13.43 -15.14 -1.42
N ASN A 242 12.60 -15.82 -0.63
CA ASN A 242 12.33 -15.41 0.76
C ASN A 242 13.57 -15.53 1.65
N GLU A 243 14.33 -16.60 1.52
CA GLU A 243 15.61 -16.77 2.25
C GLU A 243 16.63 -15.68 1.89
N LEU A 244 16.68 -15.31 0.59
CA LEU A 244 17.54 -14.24 0.12
C LEU A 244 17.09 -12.86 0.64
N ASN A 245 15.80 -12.59 0.67
CA ASN A 245 15.26 -11.35 1.22
C ASN A 245 15.51 -11.25 2.73
N GLU A 246 15.29 -12.32 3.49
CA GLU A 246 15.63 -12.36 4.93
C GLU A 246 17.12 -12.10 5.17
N SER A 247 17.98 -12.64 4.31
CA SER A 247 19.43 -12.43 4.38
C SER A 247 19.83 -10.99 4.03
N LEU A 248 19.15 -10.37 3.04
CA LEU A 248 19.34 -8.98 2.66
C LEU A 248 18.86 -8.03 3.75
N ASP A 249 17.71 -8.30 4.34
CA ASP A 249 17.15 -7.49 5.43
C ASP A 249 18.04 -7.56 6.67
N ALA A 250 18.57 -8.75 7.00
CA ALA A 250 19.52 -8.90 8.09
C ALA A 250 20.82 -8.12 7.86
N LEU A 251 21.34 -8.12 6.63
CA LEU A 251 22.54 -7.35 6.28
C LEU A 251 22.29 -5.83 6.26
N ASN A 252 21.13 -5.40 5.77
CA ASN A 252 20.74 -3.98 5.73
C ASN A 252 20.47 -3.38 7.13
N MET A 253 20.09 -4.21 8.11
CA MET A 253 19.94 -3.77 9.52
C MET A 253 21.27 -3.35 10.15
N PHE A 254 22.40 -3.83 9.65
CA PHE A 254 23.72 -3.57 10.20
C PHE A 254 24.52 -2.65 9.27
N ASN A 255 24.25 -1.34 9.35
CA ASN A 255 24.99 -0.30 8.60
C ASN A 255 26.47 -0.18 9.03
N ASN A 256 26.87 -0.87 10.12
CA ASN A 256 28.24 -0.84 10.64
C ASN A 256 28.67 -2.27 11.04
N PRO A 257 29.84 -2.77 10.59
CA PRO A 257 30.35 -4.09 10.97
C PRO A 257 30.44 -4.33 12.49
N ASN A 258 30.59 -3.25 13.26
CA ASN A 258 30.65 -3.33 14.72
C ASN A 258 29.31 -3.61 15.40
N ASP A 259 28.20 -3.48 14.69
CA ASP A 259 26.86 -3.73 15.20
C ASP A 259 26.40 -5.18 14.96
N LEU A 260 27.18 -5.96 14.21
CA LEU A 260 26.91 -7.38 13.98
C LEU A 260 27.03 -8.21 15.28
N PRO A 261 26.09 -9.12 15.54
CA PRO A 261 26.22 -10.07 16.64
C PRO A 261 27.53 -10.86 16.51
N LYS A 262 28.27 -11.03 17.60
CA LYS A 262 29.60 -11.73 17.61
C LYS A 262 29.51 -13.16 17.09
N ASP A 263 28.33 -13.77 17.15
CA ASP A 263 28.06 -15.12 16.68
C ASP A 263 27.55 -15.16 15.23
N SER A 264 27.48 -14.01 14.55
CA SER A 264 27.06 -13.94 13.14
C SER A 264 28.16 -14.49 12.22
N PRO A 265 27.81 -15.29 11.20
CA PRO A 265 28.75 -15.69 10.14
C PRO A 265 29.39 -14.51 9.39
N LEU A 266 28.85 -13.31 9.58
CA LEU A 266 29.26 -12.06 8.94
C LEU A 266 30.20 -11.23 9.82
N SER A 267 30.40 -11.61 11.08
CA SER A 267 31.18 -10.85 12.08
C SER A 267 32.65 -10.65 11.69
N ASN A 268 33.16 -11.38 10.71
CA ASN A 268 34.52 -11.29 10.21
C ASN A 268 34.65 -10.45 8.91
N LEU A 269 33.56 -9.86 8.42
CA LEU A 269 33.58 -9.03 7.23
C LEU A 269 33.76 -7.55 7.62
N ASP A 270 34.58 -6.85 6.86
CA ASP A 270 34.65 -5.39 6.88
C ASP A 270 33.48 -4.78 6.04
N GLU A 271 33.42 -3.46 6.01
CA GLU A 271 32.35 -2.74 5.29
C GLU A 271 32.32 -3.09 3.79
N GLU A 272 33.49 -3.24 3.17
CA GLU A 272 33.63 -3.61 1.75
C GLU A 272 33.17 -5.06 1.52
N GLY A 273 33.52 -5.99 2.41
CA GLY A 273 33.06 -7.38 2.35
C GLY A 273 31.56 -7.54 2.59
N ILE A 274 30.93 -6.71 3.42
CA ILE A 274 29.47 -6.68 3.60
C ILE A 274 28.80 -6.18 2.32
N GLN A 275 29.33 -5.09 1.72
CA GLN A 275 28.79 -4.53 0.50
C GLN A 275 28.92 -5.48 -0.70
N GLU A 276 30.06 -6.20 -0.81
CA GLU A 276 30.26 -7.23 -1.82
C GLU A 276 29.23 -8.37 -1.66
N LYS A 277 29.01 -8.84 -0.43
CA LYS A 277 28.03 -9.88 -0.14
C LYS A 277 26.59 -9.44 -0.42
N LEU A 278 26.23 -8.20 -0.11
CA LEU A 278 24.94 -7.59 -0.47
C LEU A 278 24.73 -7.61 -1.98
N ASN A 279 25.74 -7.22 -2.75
CA ASN A 279 25.66 -7.20 -4.21
C ASN A 279 25.49 -8.63 -4.79
N ILE A 280 26.21 -9.61 -4.25
CA ILE A 280 26.09 -11.02 -4.67
C ILE A 280 24.68 -11.54 -4.39
N LEU A 281 24.14 -11.28 -3.21
CA LEU A 281 22.78 -11.75 -2.83
C LEU A 281 21.70 -11.05 -3.67
N LYS A 282 21.83 -9.74 -3.94
CA LYS A 282 20.93 -8.99 -4.82
C LYS A 282 20.92 -9.58 -6.23
N ASN A 283 22.08 -9.76 -6.82
CA ASN A 283 22.22 -10.33 -8.17
C ASN A 283 21.62 -11.75 -8.25
N LYS A 284 21.83 -12.57 -7.20
CA LYS A 284 21.23 -13.91 -7.15
C LYS A 284 19.71 -13.85 -7.06
N ARG A 285 19.16 -12.98 -6.21
CA ARG A 285 17.72 -12.77 -6.07
C ARG A 285 17.10 -12.34 -7.40
N ASP A 286 17.69 -11.33 -8.05
CA ASP A 286 17.20 -10.77 -9.30
C ASP A 286 17.19 -11.82 -10.42
N HIS A 287 18.23 -12.65 -10.51
CA HIS A 287 18.28 -13.76 -11.46
C HIS A 287 17.16 -14.79 -11.21
N ILE A 288 16.93 -15.20 -9.97
CA ILE A 288 15.86 -16.13 -9.63
C ILE A 288 14.48 -15.52 -9.90
N GLN A 289 14.31 -14.22 -9.68
CA GLN A 289 13.08 -13.51 -10.02
C GLN A 289 12.84 -13.48 -11.53
N GLU A 290 13.88 -13.31 -12.35
CA GLU A 290 13.79 -13.37 -13.81
C GLU A 290 13.38 -14.78 -14.27
N GLU A 291 14.01 -15.84 -13.72
CA GLU A 291 13.64 -17.23 -14.03
C GLU A 291 12.19 -17.53 -13.65
N LEU A 292 11.74 -17.05 -12.49
CA LEU A 292 10.35 -17.18 -12.04
C LEU A 292 9.39 -16.47 -13.00
N GLN A 293 9.75 -15.25 -13.46
CA GLN A 293 8.94 -14.52 -14.44
C GLN A 293 8.87 -15.23 -15.79
N GLU A 294 9.97 -15.83 -16.25
CA GLU A 294 9.96 -16.64 -17.48
C GLU A 294 9.07 -17.88 -17.35
N LEU A 295 9.09 -18.53 -16.19
CA LEU A 295 8.23 -19.67 -15.91
C LEU A 295 6.74 -19.26 -15.91
N LEU A 296 6.44 -18.08 -15.38
CA LEU A 296 5.08 -17.52 -15.35
C LEU A 296 4.57 -17.04 -16.73
N ARG A 297 5.48 -16.76 -17.68
CA ARG A 297 5.12 -16.36 -19.05
C ARG A 297 4.83 -17.55 -19.99
N LYS A 298 5.28 -18.74 -19.65
CA LYS A 298 5.02 -19.98 -20.42
C LYS A 298 3.66 -20.55 -20.07
#